data_ac6472481d3d5b049db6ac6403edde01
#
_entry.id   ac6472481d3d5b049db6ac6403edde01
#
_cell.length_a   1.000
_cell.length_b   1.000
_cell.length_c   1.000
_cell.angle_alpha   90.00
_cell.angle_beta   90.00
_cell.angle_gamma   90.00
#
_symmetry.space_group_name_H-M   'P 1'
#
loop_
_entity.id
_entity.type
_entity.pdbx_description
1 polymer ?
#
loop_
_entity_poly.entity_id
_entity_poly.type
_entity_poly.pdbx_seq_one_letter_code
_entity_poly.pdbx_strand_id
1 'polypeptide(L)'
;YVGETKIVCGKIVSTKYLKRASGGPIFLNFGRDYPNQQMTGLIWFGRFSEYFSYKPEKFLKRKNVCVKGYISEFEGKTQMEIRTEKQIKIREKLK
;
A
#
# COMPACT_ATOMS: atom_id res chain seq x y z
N TYR A 1 -8.27 12.52 8.27
CA TYR A 1 -8.65 12.52 6.84
C TYR A 1 -9.39 11.27 6.43
N VAL A 2 -9.90 10.53 7.42
CA VAL A 2 -10.71 9.36 7.12
C VAL A 2 -11.92 9.78 6.29
N GLY A 3 -12.21 9.01 5.24
CA GLY A 3 -13.33 9.29 4.37
C GLY A 3 -13.01 10.22 3.22
N GLU A 4 -11.75 10.55 3.01
CA GLU A 4 -11.34 11.46 1.94
C GLU A 4 -10.28 10.80 1.06
N THR A 5 -10.18 11.31 -0.17
CA THR A 5 -9.14 10.90 -1.07
C THR A 5 -7.93 11.81 -0.84
N LYS A 6 -6.81 11.21 -0.56
CA LYS A 6 -5.59 11.96 -0.21
C LYS A 6 -4.38 11.34 -0.87
N ILE A 7 -3.31 12.12 -0.90
CA ILE A 7 -2.01 11.63 -1.33
C ILE A 7 -1.15 11.50 -0.08
N VAL A 8 -0.64 10.31 0.15
CA VAL A 8 0.21 10.03 1.31
C VAL A 8 1.56 9.56 0.82
N CYS A 9 2.60 10.19 1.32
CA CYS A 9 3.96 9.84 0.92
C CYS A 9 4.70 9.25 2.11
N GLY A 10 5.53 8.25 1.86
CA GLY A 10 6.30 7.64 2.91
C GLY A 10 7.06 6.43 2.39
N LYS A 11 7.82 5.83 3.29
CA LYS A 11 8.60 4.65 2.95
C LYS A 11 7.80 3.40 3.31
N ILE A 12 7.73 2.47 2.38
CA ILE A 12 7.12 1.16 2.64
C ILE A 12 8.20 0.31 3.28
N VAL A 13 8.11 0.13 4.60
CA VAL A 13 9.17 -0.56 5.33
C VAL A 13 9.01 -2.06 5.30
N SER A 14 7.79 -2.55 5.10
CA SER A 14 7.56 -3.98 5.00
C SER A 14 6.30 -4.25 4.22
N THR A 15 6.19 -5.47 3.72
CA THR A 15 5.04 -5.90 2.94
C THR A 15 4.64 -7.30 3.37
N LYS A 16 3.37 -7.64 3.17
CA LYS A 16 2.89 -8.98 3.45
C LYS A 16 1.80 -9.35 2.45
N TYR A 17 1.98 -10.47 1.78
CA TYR A 17 1.04 -10.97 0.79
C TYR A 17 0.38 -12.22 1.34
N LEU A 18 -0.91 -12.15 1.59
CA LEU A 18 -1.68 -13.30 2.08
C LEU A 18 -2.30 -14.00 0.88
N LYS A 19 -1.48 -14.77 0.19
CA LYS A 19 -1.83 -15.38 -1.07
C LYS A 19 -3.06 -16.29 -0.98
N ARG A 20 -3.20 -16.98 0.13
CA ARG A 20 -4.28 -17.94 0.29
C ARG A 20 -5.52 -17.37 0.93
N ALA A 21 -5.46 -16.13 1.37
CA ALA A 21 -6.63 -15.50 1.94
C ALA A 21 -7.56 -15.06 0.83
N SER A 22 -8.83 -14.92 1.17
CA SER A 22 -9.84 -14.47 0.21
C SER A 22 -9.44 -13.11 -0.34
N GLY A 23 -9.44 -12.98 -1.66
CA GLY A 23 -9.07 -11.74 -2.30
C GLY A 23 -7.59 -11.52 -2.45
N GLY A 24 -6.74 -12.40 -1.86
CA GLY A 24 -5.29 -12.29 -1.96
C GLY A 24 -4.73 -10.94 -1.58
N PRO A 25 -5.00 -10.45 -0.35
CA PRO A 25 -4.58 -9.09 0.00
C PRO A 25 -3.08 -8.97 0.17
N ILE A 26 -2.56 -7.82 -0.26
CA ILE A 26 -1.18 -7.44 -0.02
C ILE A 26 -1.22 -6.22 0.89
N PHE A 27 -0.48 -6.27 1.98
CA PHE A 27 -0.39 -5.17 2.94
C PHE A 27 0.94 -4.46 2.78
N LEU A 28 0.88 -3.14 2.67
CA LEU A 28 2.08 -2.31 2.57
C LEU A 28 2.13 -1.44 3.82
N ASN A 29 3.13 -1.68 4.66
CA ASN A 29 3.24 -0.95 5.92
C ASN A 29 4.13 0.27 5.74
N PHE A 30 3.55 1.45 5.97
CA PHE A 30 4.22 2.73 5.77
C PHE A 30 4.82 3.23 7.07
N GLY A 31 6.04 3.70 6.99
CA GLY A 31 6.70 4.40 8.09
C GLY A 31 7.32 3.49 9.12
N ARG A 32 6.56 2.53 9.61
CA ARG A 32 7.03 1.58 10.61
C ARG A 32 6.43 0.22 10.35
N ASP A 33 7.08 -0.79 10.87
CA ASP A 33 6.60 -2.15 10.70
C ASP A 33 5.33 -2.40 11.51
N TYR A 34 4.59 -3.41 11.12
CA TYR A 34 3.39 -3.83 11.85
C TYR A 34 3.79 -4.25 13.27
N PRO A 35 3.02 -3.89 14.29
CA PRO A 35 1.74 -3.16 14.27
C PRO A 35 1.89 -1.65 14.48
N ASN A 36 3.07 -1.11 14.34
CA ASN A 36 3.33 0.30 14.61
C ASN A 36 3.34 1.17 13.36
N GLN A 37 2.86 0.63 12.25
CA GLN A 37 2.86 1.36 11.00
C GLN A 37 1.98 2.60 11.08
N GLN A 38 2.40 3.64 10.35
CA GLN A 38 1.65 4.89 10.30
C GLN A 38 0.42 4.78 9.41
N MET A 39 0.51 3.94 8.38
CA MET A 39 -0.60 3.69 7.48
C MET A 39 -0.39 2.33 6.84
N THR A 40 -1.47 1.69 6.46
CA THR A 40 -1.41 0.44 5.71
C THR A 40 -2.01 0.66 4.33
N GLY A 41 -1.24 0.35 3.29
CA GLY A 41 -1.78 0.27 1.95
C GLY A 41 -2.30 -1.12 1.73
N LEU A 42 -3.49 -1.24 1.16
CA LEU A 42 -4.12 -2.54 0.95
C LEU A 42 -4.40 -2.74 -0.52
N ILE A 43 -3.86 -3.82 -1.08
CA ILE A 43 -4.10 -4.19 -2.46
C ILE A 43 -4.78 -5.55 -2.46
N TRP A 44 -6.01 -5.59 -3.00
CA TRP A 44 -6.72 -6.86 -3.19
C TRP A 44 -6.19 -7.49 -4.47
N PHE A 45 -5.00 -8.05 -4.40
CA PHE A 45 -4.28 -8.49 -5.59
C PHE A 45 -5.00 -9.60 -6.34
N GLY A 46 -5.77 -10.41 -5.63
CA GLY A 46 -6.56 -11.44 -6.30
C GLY A 46 -7.59 -10.88 -7.26
N ARG A 47 -8.01 -9.63 -7.03
CA ARG A 47 -9.00 -8.97 -7.88
C ARG A 47 -8.35 -8.05 -8.91
N PHE A 48 -7.28 -7.36 -8.50
CA PHE A 48 -6.74 -6.27 -9.30
C PHE A 48 -5.34 -6.55 -9.83
N SER A 49 -4.93 -7.83 -9.87
CA SER A 49 -3.57 -8.16 -10.30
C SER A 49 -3.28 -7.68 -11.72
N GLU A 50 -4.28 -7.64 -12.58
CA GLU A 50 -4.04 -7.23 -13.97
C GLU A 50 -3.73 -5.75 -14.10
N TYR A 51 -3.96 -4.98 -13.05
CA TYR A 51 -3.66 -3.54 -13.06
C TYR A 51 -2.27 -3.25 -12.53
N PHE A 52 -1.47 -4.29 -12.28
CA PHE A 52 -0.12 -4.14 -11.79
C PHE A 52 0.84 -4.86 -12.73
N SER A 53 1.87 -4.16 -13.19
CA SER A 53 2.87 -4.74 -14.06
C SER A 53 4.03 -5.37 -13.29
N TYR A 54 3.95 -5.35 -11.96
CA TYR A 54 5.00 -5.91 -11.10
C TYR A 54 4.33 -6.58 -9.91
N LYS A 55 5.12 -7.25 -9.11
CA LYS A 55 4.64 -7.87 -7.88
C LYS A 55 4.80 -6.85 -6.75
N PRO A 56 3.69 -6.24 -6.29
CA PRO A 56 3.80 -5.13 -5.34
C PRO A 56 4.52 -5.49 -4.06
N GLU A 57 4.30 -6.71 -3.55
CA GLU A 57 4.90 -7.09 -2.29
C GLU A 57 6.43 -7.20 -2.38
N LYS A 58 6.95 -7.32 -3.59
CA LYS A 58 8.40 -7.41 -3.79
C LYS A 58 8.98 -6.11 -4.31
N PHE A 59 8.30 -5.52 -5.27
CA PHE A 59 8.84 -4.32 -5.93
C PHE A 59 8.79 -3.10 -5.03
N LEU A 60 7.74 -2.97 -4.24
CA LEU A 60 7.55 -1.76 -3.44
C LEU A 60 8.22 -1.81 -2.08
N LYS A 61 8.70 -2.97 -1.68
CA LYS A 61 9.32 -3.10 -0.36
C LYS A 61 10.53 -2.18 -0.26
N ARG A 62 10.55 -1.38 0.80
CA ARG A 62 11.63 -0.45 1.12
C ARG A 62 11.76 0.73 0.18
N LYS A 63 10.73 0.97 -0.64
CA LYS A 63 10.75 2.11 -1.53
C LYS A 63 10.02 3.30 -0.92
N ASN A 64 10.48 4.48 -1.28
CA ASN A 64 9.79 5.71 -0.92
C ASN A 64 8.78 6.01 -2.01
N VAL A 65 7.53 6.15 -1.62
CA VAL A 65 6.46 6.30 -2.60
C VAL A 65 5.46 7.35 -2.13
N CYS A 66 4.69 7.85 -3.07
CA CYS A 66 3.48 8.61 -2.77
C CYS A 66 2.32 7.85 -3.36
N VAL A 67 1.29 7.65 -2.57
CA VAL A 67 0.11 6.93 -3.03
C VAL A 67 -1.11 7.82 -2.88
N LYS A 68 -2.00 7.74 -3.86
CA LYS A 68 -3.23 8.50 -3.84
C LYS A 68 -4.40 7.53 -3.74
N GLY A 69 -5.29 7.79 -2.79
CA GLY A 69 -6.42 6.91 -2.64
C GLY A 69 -7.35 7.37 -1.54
N TYR A 70 -8.38 6.58 -1.34
CA TYR A 70 -9.39 6.85 -0.33
C TYR A 70 -8.88 6.37 1.02
N ILE A 71 -8.94 7.24 2.01
CA ILE A 71 -8.47 6.94 3.36
C ILE A 71 -9.64 6.39 4.16
N SER A 72 -9.43 5.25 4.78
CA SER A 72 -10.41 4.67 5.68
C SER A 72 -9.70 4.25 6.96
N GLU A 73 -10.49 3.75 7.90
CA GLU A 73 -9.95 3.32 9.18
C GLU A 73 -10.46 1.91 9.45
N PHE A 74 -9.54 1.06 9.91
CA PHE A 74 -9.88 -0.31 10.26
C PHE A 74 -9.23 -0.61 11.60
N GLU A 75 -10.05 -0.89 12.61
CA GLU A 75 -9.57 -1.21 13.96
C GLU A 75 -8.58 -0.17 14.47
N GLY A 76 -8.94 1.10 14.27
CA GLY A 76 -8.12 2.20 14.76
C GLY A 76 -6.91 2.54 13.93
N LYS A 77 -6.70 1.87 12.81
CA LYS A 77 -5.56 2.10 11.96
C LYS A 77 -5.99 2.72 10.64
N THR A 78 -5.20 3.69 10.18
CA THR A 78 -5.45 4.32 8.88
C THR A 78 -5.08 3.37 7.76
N GLN A 79 -5.94 3.30 6.75
CA GLN A 79 -5.79 2.37 5.67
C GLN A 79 -6.16 3.02 4.35
N MET A 80 -5.45 2.66 3.29
CA MET A 80 -5.75 3.15 1.95
C MET A 80 -5.84 1.96 1.01
N GLU A 81 -6.93 1.88 0.27
CA GLU A 81 -7.08 0.81 -0.72
C GLU A 81 -6.45 1.24 -2.03
N ILE A 82 -5.64 0.36 -2.61
CA ILE A 82 -4.94 0.64 -3.85
C ILE A 82 -5.37 -0.39 -4.87
N ARG A 83 -5.91 0.07 -6.00
CA ARG A 83 -6.46 -0.81 -7.02
C ARG A 83 -5.62 -0.90 -8.29
N THR A 84 -4.72 0.05 -8.49
CA THR A 84 -3.89 0.07 -9.68
C THR A 84 -2.54 0.70 -9.35
N GLU A 85 -1.52 0.28 -10.10
CA GLU A 85 -0.20 0.84 -9.89
C GLU A 85 -0.15 2.33 -10.20
N LYS A 86 -1.14 2.84 -10.93
CA LYS A 86 -1.17 4.26 -11.26
C LYS A 86 -1.41 5.14 -10.04
N GLN A 87 -1.91 4.57 -8.96
CA GLN A 87 -2.08 5.30 -7.72
C GLN A 87 -0.76 5.48 -6.96
N ILE A 88 0.29 4.80 -7.40
CA ILE A 88 1.57 4.77 -6.69
C ILE A 88 2.64 5.43 -7.54
N LYS A 89 3.34 6.39 -6.96
CA LYS A 89 4.49 7.03 -7.62
C LYS A 89 5.72 6.78 -6.79
N ILE A 90 6.76 6.26 -7.42
CA ILE A 90 8.01 6.01 -6.75
C ILE A 90 8.75 7.32 -6.59
N ARG A 91 9.22 7.59 -5.40
CA ARG A 91 9.89 8.84 -5.07
C ARG A 91 11.33 8.65 -4.66
N GLU A 92 11.97 7.63 -5.20
CA GLU A 92 13.35 7.38 -4.89
C GLU A 92 14.21 8.51 -5.42
N LYS A 93 15.09 8.98 -4.59
CA LYS A 93 16.01 10.00 -5.04
C LYS A 93 17.07 9.40 -5.92
N LEU A 94 17.35 10.10 -7.00
CA LEU A 94 18.45 9.72 -7.87
C LEU A 94 19.69 10.44 -7.40
N LYS A 95 20.74 9.71 -7.29
CA LYS A 95 21.98 10.29 -6.81
C LYS A 95 23.03 10.28 -7.84
#